data_b00834d860aa9d8b88ec16bba446982b
#
_entry.id   b00834d860aa9d8b88ec16bba446982b
#
_cell.length_a   1.000
_cell.length_b   1.000
_cell.length_c   1.000
_cell.angle_alpha   90.00
_cell.angle_beta   90.00
_cell.angle_gamma   90.00
#
_symmetry.space_group_name_H-M   'P 1'
#
loop_
_entity.id
_entity.type
_entity.pdbx_description
1 polymer ?
#
loop_
_entity_poly.entity_id
_entity_poly.type
_entity_poly.pdbx_seq_one_letter_code
_entity_poly.pdbx_strand_id
1 'polypeptide(L)'
;MAEAFDFIAIGSGTAAQVAVHRMADAGKHCAVIDYRPYGGTCALRGCDPKKMMVSGEEALAAFRRMNGKGINGSASIDWGALQSFKRSFTDPVPDKQQSRYERKGIATFHGIARFTGPDRVAVEDQELRFGHALIATGATPRPLGITGEELLTHSDAFLDLDTLPERIVFVGGGYIAAEFAHLAARAGSKVTIVQRGRILKAFDPDIVDWLMPSFGELGIEIVDAEVSGLRVVSETLEVKAGNRAIETDLAVHAAGRVPALGKLDLEAGNVASHHGRLLLTAQLRSQSNDKVFAAGDAAAKGPPLTPVSSHDAKVVVESILDDGDRTPNYDGVPSALFTDPPAARVGMLESEAREAGLEFNVNAGSHPEWFSARRLNARIYGHKVLVENGTNHILGAHLVGPDADELVNIFGLAIRHGLTADDIKSTMFAYPTAASDAGYMVG
;
A
#
# COMPACT_ATOMS: atom_id res chain seq x y z
N MET A 1 -36.06 20.24 -0.67
CA MET A 1 -36.13 18.80 -0.29
C MET A 1 -34.74 18.24 -0.50
N ALA A 2 -34.22 17.41 0.42
CA ALA A 2 -32.93 16.76 0.23
C ALA A 2 -32.99 15.85 -1.02
N GLU A 3 -31.98 15.91 -1.85
CA GLU A 3 -31.83 15.00 -3.00
C GLU A 3 -31.61 13.57 -2.52
N ALA A 4 -32.25 12.60 -3.20
CA ALA A 4 -32.26 11.22 -2.74
C ALA A 4 -31.55 10.29 -3.75
N PHE A 5 -30.67 9.44 -3.24
CA PHE A 5 -29.88 8.47 -3.99
C PHE A 5 -30.13 7.06 -3.46
N ASP A 6 -30.10 6.07 -4.32
CA ASP A 6 -30.09 4.67 -3.89
C ASP A 6 -28.77 4.32 -3.20
N PHE A 7 -27.66 4.89 -3.70
CA PHE A 7 -26.33 4.59 -3.21
C PHE A 7 -25.41 5.83 -3.22
N ILE A 8 -24.76 6.10 -2.09
CA ILE A 8 -23.74 7.16 -1.98
C ILE A 8 -22.39 6.54 -1.58
N ALA A 9 -21.34 6.85 -2.33
CA ALA A 9 -19.96 6.54 -1.96
C ALA A 9 -19.28 7.78 -1.36
N ILE A 10 -18.75 7.67 -0.13
CA ILE A 10 -17.98 8.71 0.55
C ILE A 10 -16.49 8.42 0.36
N GLY A 11 -15.83 9.20 -0.49
CA GLY A 11 -14.52 9.01 -1.07
C GLY A 11 -14.60 8.66 -2.54
N SER A 12 -13.50 8.89 -3.29
CA SER A 12 -13.40 8.62 -4.73
C SER A 12 -12.25 7.67 -5.10
N GLY A 13 -11.71 6.96 -4.10
CA GLY A 13 -10.66 5.96 -4.29
C GLY A 13 -11.17 4.67 -4.91
N THR A 14 -10.30 3.66 -5.00
CA THR A 14 -10.57 2.40 -5.69
C THR A 14 -11.85 1.72 -5.21
N ALA A 15 -12.08 1.63 -3.90
CA ALA A 15 -13.30 1.01 -3.37
C ALA A 15 -14.56 1.75 -3.82
N ALA A 16 -14.58 3.08 -3.71
CA ALA A 16 -15.70 3.90 -4.15
C ALA A 16 -15.97 3.75 -5.65
N GLN A 17 -14.91 3.82 -6.47
CA GLN A 17 -15.04 3.69 -7.94
C GLN A 17 -15.67 2.35 -8.32
N VAL A 18 -15.15 1.24 -7.79
CA VAL A 18 -15.66 -0.10 -8.10
C VAL A 18 -17.13 -0.22 -7.66
N ALA A 19 -17.45 0.23 -6.45
CA ALA A 19 -18.80 0.11 -5.92
C ALA A 19 -19.81 0.97 -6.71
N VAL A 20 -19.52 2.27 -6.89
CA VAL A 20 -20.48 3.18 -7.52
C VAL A 20 -20.73 2.85 -8.98
N HIS A 21 -19.69 2.42 -9.72
CA HIS A 21 -19.88 2.02 -11.12
C HIS A 21 -20.72 0.74 -11.23
N ARG A 22 -20.52 -0.25 -10.37
CA ARG A 22 -21.34 -1.47 -10.36
C ARG A 22 -22.80 -1.20 -9.93
N MET A 23 -23.00 -0.31 -8.96
CA MET A 23 -24.36 0.09 -8.55
C MET A 23 -25.07 0.85 -9.67
N ALA A 24 -24.39 1.76 -10.38
CA ALA A 24 -24.94 2.45 -11.52
C ALA A 24 -25.25 1.48 -12.70
N ASP A 25 -24.37 0.49 -12.95
CA ASP A 25 -24.61 -0.55 -13.97
C ASP A 25 -25.82 -1.44 -13.62
N ALA A 26 -26.16 -1.55 -12.32
CA ALA A 26 -27.38 -2.19 -11.84
C ALA A 26 -28.63 -1.26 -11.85
N GLY A 27 -28.52 -0.09 -12.48
CA GLY A 27 -29.62 0.88 -12.63
C GLY A 27 -29.95 1.69 -11.38
N LYS A 28 -29.05 1.75 -10.40
CA LYS A 28 -29.23 2.54 -9.17
C LYS A 28 -28.86 4.00 -9.40
N HIS A 29 -29.61 4.91 -8.78
CA HIS A 29 -29.28 6.34 -8.74
C HIS A 29 -28.16 6.56 -7.72
N CYS A 30 -26.96 6.97 -8.20
CA CYS A 30 -25.73 6.97 -7.43
C CYS A 30 -25.09 8.34 -7.31
N ALA A 31 -24.40 8.57 -6.18
CA ALA A 31 -23.54 9.73 -5.96
C ALA A 31 -22.16 9.37 -5.42
N VAL A 32 -21.17 10.20 -5.73
CA VAL A 32 -19.81 10.17 -5.16
C VAL A 32 -19.50 11.50 -4.50
N ILE A 33 -18.96 11.45 -3.30
CA ILE A 33 -18.55 12.62 -2.54
C ILE A 33 -17.07 12.52 -2.22
N ASP A 34 -16.28 13.54 -2.58
CA ASP A 34 -14.88 13.66 -2.12
C ASP A 34 -14.50 15.14 -1.94
N TYR A 35 -13.71 15.43 -0.93
CA TYR A 35 -13.17 16.78 -0.70
C TYR A 35 -11.83 17.01 -1.41
N ARG A 36 -11.21 15.97 -1.94
CA ARG A 36 -9.97 15.98 -2.73
C ARG A 36 -10.30 15.71 -4.20
N PRO A 37 -9.37 15.99 -5.14
CA PRO A 37 -9.55 15.63 -6.54
C PRO A 37 -9.92 14.15 -6.72
N TYR A 38 -10.88 13.87 -7.60
CA TYR A 38 -11.36 12.50 -7.83
C TYR A 38 -10.27 11.59 -8.38
N GLY A 39 -10.20 10.34 -7.85
CA GLY A 39 -9.19 9.35 -8.23
C GLY A 39 -8.61 8.59 -7.02
N GLY A 40 -8.66 9.20 -5.83
CA GLY A 40 -8.20 8.59 -4.58
C GLY A 40 -6.67 8.54 -4.45
N THR A 41 -6.22 7.85 -3.41
CA THR A 41 -4.80 7.79 -3.05
C THR A 41 -3.99 7.00 -4.08
N CYS A 42 -4.46 5.82 -4.50
CA CYS A 42 -3.70 4.93 -5.39
C CYS A 42 -3.27 5.63 -6.68
N ALA A 43 -4.23 6.21 -7.43
CA ALA A 43 -3.97 6.81 -8.73
C ALA A 43 -3.25 8.17 -8.67
N LEU A 44 -3.42 8.94 -7.59
CA LEU A 44 -2.96 10.32 -7.53
C LEU A 44 -1.77 10.54 -6.59
N ARG A 45 -1.66 9.77 -5.50
CA ARG A 45 -0.80 10.09 -4.34
C ARG A 45 -0.17 8.85 -3.69
N GLY A 46 -0.27 7.69 -4.33
CA GLY A 46 0.18 6.43 -3.75
C GLY A 46 0.81 5.50 -4.78
N CYS A 47 0.13 4.39 -5.08
CA CYS A 47 0.69 3.28 -5.87
C CYS A 47 1.23 3.72 -7.23
N ASP A 48 0.37 4.37 -8.04
CA ASP A 48 0.72 4.69 -9.42
C ASP A 48 1.84 5.73 -9.50
N PRO A 49 1.72 6.94 -8.89
CA PRO A 49 2.81 7.91 -8.92
C PRO A 49 4.10 7.38 -8.31
N LYS A 50 4.02 6.59 -7.21
CA LYS A 50 5.19 5.99 -6.59
C LYS A 50 5.87 5.00 -7.55
N LYS A 51 5.13 4.08 -8.18
CA LYS A 51 5.70 3.07 -9.07
C LYS A 51 6.32 3.71 -10.32
N MET A 52 5.77 4.82 -10.79
CA MET A 52 6.38 5.59 -11.88
C MET A 52 7.75 6.18 -11.49
N MET A 53 7.86 6.75 -10.27
CA MET A 53 9.14 7.23 -9.76
C MET A 53 10.14 6.09 -9.57
N VAL A 54 9.68 4.96 -9.04
CA VAL A 54 10.47 3.72 -8.86
C VAL A 54 10.97 3.18 -10.21
N SER A 55 10.22 3.33 -11.32
CA SER A 55 10.69 2.89 -12.64
C SER A 55 11.99 3.58 -13.07
N GLY A 56 12.17 4.84 -12.72
CA GLY A 56 13.44 5.56 -12.93
C GLY A 56 14.58 5.02 -12.06
N GLU A 57 14.25 4.68 -10.81
CA GLU A 57 15.19 4.03 -9.88
C GLU A 57 15.62 2.65 -10.38
N GLU A 58 14.67 1.80 -10.77
CA GLU A 58 14.91 0.45 -11.31
C GLU A 58 15.82 0.50 -12.54
N ALA A 59 15.56 1.43 -13.47
CA ALA A 59 16.37 1.62 -14.67
C ALA A 59 17.82 2.01 -14.32
N LEU A 60 18.01 2.96 -13.38
CA LEU A 60 19.34 3.36 -12.93
C LEU A 60 20.05 2.23 -12.18
N ALA A 61 19.35 1.49 -11.36
CA ALA A 61 19.90 0.34 -10.63
C ALA A 61 20.35 -0.77 -11.60
N ALA A 62 19.54 -1.10 -12.60
CA ALA A 62 19.89 -2.06 -13.65
C ALA A 62 21.12 -1.60 -14.44
N PHE A 63 21.18 -0.31 -14.81
CA PHE A 63 22.36 0.27 -15.45
C PHE A 63 23.61 0.10 -14.58
N ARG A 64 23.55 0.44 -13.29
CA ARG A 64 24.69 0.34 -12.37
C ARG A 64 25.16 -1.10 -12.18
N ARG A 65 24.26 -2.08 -12.11
CA ARG A 65 24.60 -3.50 -12.02
C ARG A 65 25.36 -4.00 -13.26
N MET A 66 24.99 -3.48 -14.45
CA MET A 66 25.58 -3.92 -15.73
C MET A 66 26.74 -3.03 -16.20
N ASN A 67 27.07 -1.96 -15.48
CA ASN A 67 28.20 -1.09 -15.82
C ASN A 67 29.52 -1.88 -15.75
N GLY A 68 30.31 -1.81 -16.80
CA GLY A 68 31.52 -2.63 -17.00
C GLY A 68 31.26 -4.09 -17.38
N LYS A 69 29.98 -4.47 -17.62
CA LYS A 69 29.56 -5.81 -18.05
C LYS A 69 28.80 -5.77 -19.38
N GLY A 70 29.35 -5.02 -20.33
CA GLY A 70 28.75 -4.82 -21.65
C GLY A 70 27.98 -3.50 -21.78
N ILE A 71 27.71 -2.79 -20.67
CA ILE A 71 27.17 -1.43 -20.64
C ILE A 71 28.22 -0.52 -19.99
N ASN A 72 28.52 0.62 -20.60
CA ASN A 72 29.48 1.59 -20.08
C ASN A 72 28.88 3.00 -20.10
N GLY A 73 29.32 3.85 -19.18
CA GLY A 73 28.92 5.25 -19.12
C GLY A 73 28.55 5.70 -17.71
N SER A 74 27.84 6.79 -17.61
CA SER A 74 27.26 7.33 -16.38
C SER A 74 25.78 7.62 -16.57
N ALA A 75 24.98 7.38 -15.55
CA ALA A 75 23.56 7.73 -15.52
C ALA A 75 23.20 8.25 -14.14
N SER A 76 22.24 9.17 -14.08
CA SER A 76 21.67 9.73 -12.87
C SER A 76 20.18 9.97 -13.03
N ILE A 77 19.46 10.11 -11.94
CA ILE A 77 18.07 10.54 -11.95
C ILE A 77 18.05 12.07 -12.07
N ASP A 78 17.38 12.58 -13.10
CA ASP A 78 16.89 13.95 -13.14
C ASP A 78 15.51 13.96 -12.48
N TRP A 79 15.46 14.45 -11.23
CA TRP A 79 14.23 14.45 -10.45
C TRP A 79 13.13 15.27 -11.10
N GLY A 80 13.42 16.45 -11.64
CA GLY A 80 12.45 17.33 -12.30
C GLY A 80 11.82 16.69 -13.54
N ALA A 81 12.66 16.05 -14.37
CA ALA A 81 12.20 15.33 -15.55
C ALA A 81 11.36 14.10 -15.15
N LEU A 82 11.75 13.37 -14.11
CA LEU A 82 11.00 12.23 -13.60
C LEU A 82 9.65 12.64 -12.99
N GLN A 83 9.62 13.78 -12.27
CA GLN A 83 8.38 14.39 -11.79
C GLN A 83 7.45 14.79 -12.94
N SER A 84 7.98 15.39 -13.99
CA SER A 84 7.20 15.75 -15.18
C SER A 84 6.61 14.51 -15.84
N PHE A 85 7.39 13.43 -15.94
CA PHE A 85 6.90 12.16 -16.47
C PHE A 85 5.79 11.58 -15.59
N LYS A 86 5.94 11.55 -14.27
CA LYS A 86 4.89 11.14 -13.33
C LYS A 86 3.62 11.97 -13.52
N ARG A 87 3.72 13.29 -13.57
CA ARG A 87 2.59 14.20 -13.73
C ARG A 87 1.81 13.98 -15.02
N SER A 88 2.47 13.58 -16.10
CA SER A 88 1.78 13.23 -17.35
C SER A 88 0.74 12.11 -17.21
N PHE A 89 0.84 11.28 -16.16
CA PHE A 89 -0.13 10.25 -15.84
C PHE A 89 -1.13 10.70 -14.76
N THR A 90 -0.65 11.40 -13.71
CA THR A 90 -1.48 11.76 -12.57
C THR A 90 -2.39 12.95 -12.80
N ASP A 91 -1.90 13.99 -13.49
CA ASP A 91 -2.66 15.24 -13.67
C ASP A 91 -3.97 15.06 -14.44
N PRO A 92 -4.06 14.19 -15.46
CA PRO A 92 -5.32 13.97 -16.16
C PRO A 92 -6.35 13.12 -15.41
N VAL A 93 -5.97 12.48 -14.28
CA VAL A 93 -6.84 11.50 -13.59
C VAL A 93 -8.12 12.12 -13.04
N PRO A 94 -8.11 13.29 -12.36
CA PRO A 94 -9.33 13.87 -11.81
C PRO A 94 -10.40 14.13 -12.86
N ASP A 95 -10.04 14.80 -13.97
CA ASP A 95 -10.96 15.14 -15.05
C ASP A 95 -11.48 13.88 -15.77
N LYS A 96 -10.60 12.92 -16.03
CA LYS A 96 -11.00 11.63 -16.60
C LYS A 96 -11.98 10.88 -15.69
N GLN A 97 -11.76 10.93 -14.38
CA GLN A 97 -12.62 10.24 -13.42
C GLN A 97 -13.97 10.94 -13.30
N GLN A 98 -14.00 12.27 -13.21
CA GLN A 98 -15.24 13.05 -13.23
C GLN A 98 -16.06 12.75 -14.50
N SER A 99 -15.43 12.83 -15.67
CA SER A 99 -16.09 12.50 -16.95
C SER A 99 -16.63 11.06 -17.00
N ARG A 100 -15.99 10.11 -16.31
CA ARG A 100 -16.51 8.73 -16.21
C ARG A 100 -17.80 8.68 -15.38
N TYR A 101 -17.85 9.42 -14.26
CA TYR A 101 -19.05 9.52 -13.43
C TYR A 101 -20.20 10.15 -14.22
N GLU A 102 -19.96 11.29 -14.86
CA GLU A 102 -20.96 12.02 -15.66
C GLU A 102 -21.56 11.15 -16.78
N ARG A 103 -20.72 10.43 -17.54
CA ARG A 103 -21.20 9.51 -18.60
C ARG A 103 -22.09 8.39 -18.10
N LYS A 104 -21.98 8.01 -16.83
CA LYS A 104 -22.81 6.98 -16.19
C LYS A 104 -23.99 7.56 -15.39
N GLY A 105 -24.21 8.88 -15.46
CA GLY A 105 -25.26 9.54 -14.67
C GLY A 105 -25.03 9.48 -13.16
N ILE A 106 -23.76 9.29 -12.73
CA ILE A 106 -23.40 9.31 -11.31
C ILE A 106 -23.19 10.77 -10.92
N ALA A 107 -23.96 11.24 -9.93
CA ALA A 107 -23.81 12.59 -9.40
C ALA A 107 -22.48 12.74 -8.64
N THR A 108 -21.86 13.90 -8.74
CA THR A 108 -20.57 14.19 -8.10
C THR A 108 -20.70 15.41 -7.18
N PHE A 109 -20.24 15.26 -5.94
CA PHE A 109 -20.23 16.33 -4.95
C PHE A 109 -18.81 16.53 -4.43
N HIS A 110 -18.36 17.79 -4.44
CA HIS A 110 -17.04 18.14 -3.97
C HIS A 110 -17.14 18.84 -2.59
N GLY A 111 -16.60 18.22 -1.56
CA GLY A 111 -16.63 18.71 -0.19
C GLY A 111 -16.49 17.60 0.84
N ILE A 112 -16.47 18.00 2.11
CA ILE A 112 -16.39 17.09 3.25
C ILE A 112 -17.77 16.54 3.57
N ALA A 113 -17.95 15.22 3.40
CA ALA A 113 -19.17 14.54 3.82
C ALA A 113 -19.24 14.39 5.33
N ARG A 114 -20.41 14.66 5.93
CA ARG A 114 -20.71 14.41 7.34
C ARG A 114 -22.10 13.78 7.47
N PHE A 115 -22.24 12.77 8.28
CA PHE A 115 -23.57 12.27 8.61
C PHE A 115 -24.36 13.32 9.39
N THR A 116 -25.64 13.49 9.03
CA THR A 116 -26.62 14.33 9.72
C THR A 116 -27.79 13.51 10.23
N GLY A 117 -27.79 12.21 9.94
CA GLY A 117 -28.79 11.23 10.36
C GLY A 117 -28.43 9.84 9.85
N PRO A 118 -29.18 8.82 10.28
CA PRO A 118 -28.89 7.43 9.93
C PRO A 118 -29.04 7.11 8.42
N ASP A 119 -29.68 7.99 7.65
CA ASP A 119 -29.87 7.87 6.19
C ASP A 119 -29.55 9.18 5.45
N ARG A 120 -28.74 10.06 6.05
CA ARG A 120 -28.42 11.37 5.51
C ARG A 120 -26.97 11.75 5.69
N VAL A 121 -26.43 12.44 4.69
CA VAL A 121 -25.12 13.10 4.73
C VAL A 121 -25.24 14.55 4.26
N ALA A 122 -24.52 15.45 4.87
CA ALA A 122 -24.33 16.81 4.39
C ALA A 122 -22.97 16.93 3.68
N VAL A 123 -22.96 17.69 2.58
CA VAL A 123 -21.75 18.13 1.86
C VAL A 123 -21.92 19.63 1.62
N GLU A 124 -21.01 20.44 2.20
CA GLU A 124 -21.18 21.89 2.25
C GLU A 124 -22.60 22.24 2.75
N ASP A 125 -23.37 23.02 1.99
CA ASP A 125 -24.73 23.45 2.34
C ASP A 125 -25.84 22.51 1.82
N GLN A 126 -25.47 21.35 1.28
CA GLN A 126 -26.42 20.40 0.69
C GLN A 126 -26.61 19.17 1.58
N GLU A 127 -27.87 18.82 1.84
CA GLU A 127 -28.21 17.55 2.51
C GLU A 127 -28.69 16.52 1.48
N LEU A 128 -28.08 15.33 1.51
CA LEU A 128 -28.36 14.21 0.62
C LEU A 128 -28.92 13.06 1.43
N ARG A 129 -29.94 12.37 0.89
CA ARG A 129 -30.50 11.14 1.47
C ARG A 129 -29.99 9.92 0.70
N PHE A 130 -29.83 8.80 1.40
CA PHE A 130 -29.39 7.55 0.78
C PHE A 130 -30.21 6.34 1.19
N GLY A 131 -30.38 5.41 0.26
CA GLY A 131 -30.80 4.04 0.56
C GLY A 131 -29.65 3.28 1.24
N HIS A 132 -28.45 3.34 0.67
CA HIS A 132 -27.22 2.78 1.24
C HIS A 132 -26.05 3.77 1.06
N ALA A 133 -25.12 3.76 2.02
CA ALA A 133 -23.88 4.54 1.96
C ALA A 133 -22.65 3.64 2.12
N LEU A 134 -21.59 3.93 1.36
CA LEU A 134 -20.29 3.29 1.47
C LEU A 134 -19.27 4.27 2.04
N ILE A 135 -18.71 3.98 3.21
CA ILE A 135 -17.55 4.68 3.75
C ILE A 135 -16.31 4.11 3.05
N ALA A 136 -15.75 4.88 2.09
CA ALA A 136 -14.57 4.56 1.31
C ALA A 136 -13.51 5.68 1.39
N THR A 137 -13.42 6.31 2.56
CA THR A 137 -12.56 7.45 2.84
C THR A 137 -11.07 7.13 2.90
N GLY A 138 -10.71 5.85 2.84
CA GLY A 138 -9.33 5.39 2.87
C GLY A 138 -8.67 5.57 4.25
N ALA A 139 -7.38 5.89 4.24
CA ALA A 139 -6.58 6.07 5.45
C ALA A 139 -5.85 7.42 5.45
N THR A 140 -5.50 7.89 6.64
CA THR A 140 -4.72 9.11 6.91
C THR A 140 -3.46 8.75 7.71
N PRO A 141 -2.39 9.55 7.68
CA PRO A 141 -1.25 9.37 8.57
C PRO A 141 -1.70 9.22 10.03
N ARG A 142 -1.06 8.30 10.76
CA ARG A 142 -1.33 8.11 12.18
C ARG A 142 -0.79 9.31 12.97
N PRO A 143 -1.58 9.95 13.83
CA PRO A 143 -1.05 10.95 14.75
C PRO A 143 0.04 10.34 15.65
N LEU A 144 1.16 11.04 15.81
CA LEU A 144 2.27 10.59 16.66
C LEU A 144 2.18 11.15 18.08
N GLY A 145 1.49 12.28 18.26
CA GLY A 145 1.35 12.95 19.56
C GLY A 145 2.67 13.51 20.08
N ILE A 146 3.58 13.89 19.20
CA ILE A 146 4.89 14.46 19.53
C ILE A 146 4.93 15.98 19.21
N THR A 147 5.77 16.71 19.91
CA THR A 147 5.98 18.14 19.67
C THR A 147 6.55 18.35 18.27
N GLY A 148 5.98 19.26 17.48
CA GLY A 148 6.42 19.57 16.11
C GLY A 148 5.95 18.57 15.07
N GLU A 149 4.97 17.73 15.38
CA GLU A 149 4.39 16.75 14.44
C GLU A 149 3.90 17.42 13.14
N GLU A 150 3.41 18.65 13.24
CA GLU A 150 2.95 19.46 12.11
C GLU A 150 4.04 19.81 11.09
N LEU A 151 5.31 19.67 11.47
CA LEU A 151 6.49 19.85 10.60
C LEU A 151 6.77 18.65 9.71
N LEU A 152 6.10 17.51 9.95
CA LEU A 152 6.28 16.31 9.15
C LEU A 152 5.57 16.42 7.79
N THR A 153 6.32 16.21 6.74
CA THR A 153 5.79 16.05 5.39
C THR A 153 5.16 14.68 5.24
N HIS A 154 3.96 14.61 4.68
CA HIS A 154 3.29 13.34 4.40
C HIS A 154 3.75 12.74 3.07
N SER A 155 3.51 11.43 2.87
CA SER A 155 3.93 10.69 1.68
C SER A 155 3.38 11.24 0.37
N ASP A 156 2.18 11.81 0.37
CA ASP A 156 1.58 12.44 -0.80
C ASP A 156 2.33 13.73 -1.20
N ALA A 157 2.66 14.58 -0.23
CA ALA A 157 3.46 15.78 -0.47
C ALA A 157 4.91 15.46 -0.87
N PHE A 158 5.51 14.38 -0.31
CA PHE A 158 6.81 13.90 -0.76
C PHE A 158 6.83 13.54 -2.25
N LEU A 159 5.79 12.85 -2.72
CA LEU A 159 5.64 12.48 -4.13
C LEU A 159 5.43 13.69 -5.06
N ASP A 160 5.08 14.86 -4.54
CA ASP A 160 4.86 16.07 -5.30
C ASP A 160 6.02 17.10 -5.21
N LEU A 161 7.11 16.76 -4.55
CA LEU A 161 8.30 17.62 -4.46
C LEU A 161 8.89 17.92 -5.85
N ASP A 162 8.99 19.17 -6.23
CA ASP A 162 9.64 19.60 -7.47
C ASP A 162 11.16 19.35 -7.45
N THR A 163 11.76 19.45 -6.27
CA THR A 163 13.18 19.22 -6.03
C THR A 163 13.36 18.38 -4.76
N LEU A 164 14.32 17.45 -4.79
CA LEU A 164 14.69 16.71 -3.59
C LEU A 164 15.64 17.54 -2.71
N PRO A 165 15.36 17.62 -1.38
CA PRO A 165 16.31 18.18 -0.43
C PRO A 165 17.59 17.34 -0.31
N GLU A 166 18.68 17.95 0.16
CA GLU A 166 19.94 17.25 0.35
C GLU A 166 19.85 16.20 1.46
N ARG A 167 19.15 16.51 2.58
CA ARG A 167 19.04 15.65 3.77
C ARG A 167 17.58 15.35 4.06
N ILE A 168 17.25 14.08 4.15
CA ILE A 168 15.87 13.62 4.40
C ILE A 168 15.87 12.63 5.55
N VAL A 169 14.99 12.87 6.54
CA VAL A 169 14.72 11.93 7.63
C VAL A 169 13.34 11.33 7.45
N PHE A 170 13.24 10.01 7.43
CA PHE A 170 11.97 9.29 7.50
C PHE A 170 11.68 8.88 8.94
N VAL A 171 10.54 9.32 9.47
CA VAL A 171 10.07 8.96 10.82
C VAL A 171 9.16 7.74 10.70
N GLY A 172 9.66 6.58 11.11
CA GLY A 172 9.05 5.27 10.94
C GLY A 172 9.77 4.42 9.90
N GLY A 173 9.75 3.10 10.05
CA GLY A 173 10.50 2.13 9.23
C GLY A 173 9.57 1.15 8.50
N GLY A 174 8.39 1.58 8.06
CA GLY A 174 7.47 0.79 7.24
C GLY A 174 7.82 0.86 5.73
N TYR A 175 6.92 0.31 4.91
CA TYR A 175 7.11 0.27 3.44
C TYR A 175 7.27 1.66 2.82
N ILE A 176 6.57 2.69 3.32
CA ILE A 176 6.72 4.08 2.83
C ILE A 176 8.16 4.56 3.03
N ALA A 177 8.72 4.34 4.24
CA ALA A 177 10.10 4.75 4.51
C ALA A 177 11.09 3.99 3.62
N ALA A 178 10.95 2.67 3.50
CA ALA A 178 11.88 1.85 2.74
C ALA A 178 11.90 2.22 1.25
N GLU A 179 10.73 2.33 0.62
CA GLU A 179 10.61 2.65 -0.80
C GLU A 179 11.08 4.08 -1.11
N PHE A 180 10.65 5.06 -0.32
CA PHE A 180 11.04 6.46 -0.56
C PHE A 180 12.49 6.75 -0.19
N ALA A 181 13.05 6.03 0.80
CA ALA A 181 14.45 6.11 1.14
C ALA A 181 15.35 5.63 -0.01
N HIS A 182 15.00 4.48 -0.62
CA HIS A 182 15.71 3.96 -1.79
C HIS A 182 15.65 4.95 -2.96
N LEU A 183 14.45 5.44 -3.28
CA LEU A 183 14.24 6.42 -4.36
C LEU A 183 15.04 7.70 -4.11
N ALA A 184 14.96 8.30 -2.92
CA ALA A 184 15.63 9.55 -2.58
C ALA A 184 17.16 9.40 -2.55
N ALA A 185 17.67 8.33 -1.93
CA ALA A 185 19.11 8.07 -1.86
C ALA A 185 19.70 7.82 -3.25
N ARG A 186 18.99 7.09 -4.11
CA ARG A 186 19.44 6.86 -5.49
C ARG A 186 19.39 8.12 -6.34
N ALA A 187 18.48 9.04 -6.03
CA ALA A 187 18.42 10.36 -6.66
C ALA A 187 19.44 11.37 -6.08
N GLY A 188 20.18 11.01 -5.03
CA GLY A 188 21.33 11.78 -4.51
C GLY A 188 21.15 12.40 -3.14
N SER A 189 20.00 12.24 -2.47
CA SER A 189 19.80 12.73 -1.09
C SER A 189 20.53 11.85 -0.07
N LYS A 190 20.98 12.47 1.03
CA LYS A 190 21.43 11.77 2.25
C LYS A 190 20.19 11.40 3.05
N VAL A 191 20.00 10.11 3.30
CA VAL A 191 18.76 9.59 3.89
C VAL A 191 19.04 8.92 5.22
N THR A 192 18.21 9.26 6.22
CA THR A 192 18.17 8.59 7.52
C THR A 192 16.74 8.08 7.79
N ILE A 193 16.60 6.82 8.19
CA ILE A 193 15.35 6.24 8.69
C ILE A 193 15.45 6.13 10.20
N VAL A 194 14.51 6.72 10.93
CA VAL A 194 14.43 6.59 12.39
C VAL A 194 13.26 5.69 12.74
N GLN A 195 13.55 4.54 13.37
CA GLN A 195 12.56 3.54 13.72
C GLN A 195 12.93 2.86 15.04
N ARG A 196 11.97 2.74 15.95
CA ARG A 196 12.15 1.93 17.17
C ARG A 196 12.12 0.43 16.84
N GLY A 197 13.25 -0.23 17.01
CA GLY A 197 13.48 -1.64 16.68
C GLY A 197 13.57 -1.87 15.17
N ARG A 198 13.26 -3.09 14.74
CA ARG A 198 13.42 -3.53 13.35
C ARG A 198 12.54 -2.73 12.39
N ILE A 199 13.08 -2.40 11.21
CA ILE A 199 12.29 -1.89 10.09
C ILE A 199 11.50 -3.03 9.42
N LEU A 200 10.50 -2.67 8.60
CA LEU A 200 9.71 -3.61 7.78
C LEU A 200 9.10 -4.79 8.57
N LYS A 201 8.58 -4.52 9.77
CA LYS A 201 8.03 -5.54 10.68
C LYS A 201 6.93 -6.43 10.09
N ALA A 202 6.30 -5.99 9.00
CA ALA A 202 5.29 -6.77 8.30
C ALA A 202 5.87 -7.83 7.35
N PHE A 203 7.19 -7.83 7.13
CA PHE A 203 7.90 -8.81 6.30
C PHE A 203 8.65 -9.82 7.16
N ASP A 204 8.91 -10.99 6.57
CA ASP A 204 9.68 -12.03 7.25
C ASP A 204 11.08 -11.52 7.63
N PRO A 205 11.56 -11.81 8.86
CA PRO A 205 12.86 -11.35 9.33
C PRO A 205 14.04 -11.68 8.41
N ASP A 206 14.10 -12.90 7.88
CA ASP A 206 15.23 -13.33 7.04
C ASP A 206 15.25 -12.56 5.73
N ILE A 207 14.08 -12.30 5.14
CA ILE A 207 13.95 -11.49 3.93
C ILE A 207 14.44 -10.06 4.16
N VAL A 208 14.09 -9.48 5.31
CA VAL A 208 14.56 -8.14 5.67
C VAL A 208 16.07 -8.13 5.88
N ASP A 209 16.64 -9.15 6.56
CA ASP A 209 18.08 -9.25 6.78
C ASP A 209 18.85 -9.40 5.46
N TRP A 210 18.32 -10.16 4.51
CA TRP A 210 18.92 -10.26 3.17
C TRP A 210 18.77 -8.97 2.35
N LEU A 211 17.74 -8.17 2.60
CA LEU A 211 17.54 -6.88 1.94
C LEU A 211 18.45 -5.76 2.51
N MET A 212 18.81 -5.83 3.80
CA MET A 212 19.55 -4.77 4.51
C MET A 212 20.84 -4.30 3.81
N PRO A 213 21.64 -5.18 3.17
CA PRO A 213 22.84 -4.71 2.43
C PRO A 213 22.52 -3.64 1.37
N SER A 214 21.32 -3.65 0.75
CA SER A 214 20.94 -2.64 -0.24
C SER A 214 20.79 -1.23 0.35
N PHE A 215 20.32 -1.12 1.60
CA PHE A 215 20.28 0.16 2.31
C PHE A 215 21.70 0.69 2.58
N GLY A 216 22.62 -0.19 3.00
CA GLY A 216 24.01 0.16 3.21
C GLY A 216 24.73 0.60 1.92
N GLU A 217 24.50 -0.08 0.80
CA GLU A 217 25.05 0.27 -0.51
C GLU A 217 24.58 1.66 -0.99
N LEU A 218 23.38 2.07 -0.60
CA LEU A 218 22.82 3.40 -0.87
C LEU A 218 23.24 4.48 0.16
N GLY A 219 23.94 4.09 1.22
CA GLY A 219 24.33 5.00 2.30
C GLY A 219 23.14 5.45 3.17
N ILE A 220 22.05 4.69 3.18
CA ILE A 220 20.89 4.97 4.03
C ILE A 220 21.22 4.60 5.47
N GLU A 221 21.22 5.60 6.37
CA GLU A 221 21.41 5.39 7.80
C GLU A 221 20.11 4.90 8.44
N ILE A 222 20.18 3.85 9.26
CA ILE A 222 19.05 3.39 10.07
C ILE A 222 19.37 3.63 11.54
N VAL A 223 18.55 4.44 12.19
CA VAL A 223 18.68 4.80 13.60
C VAL A 223 17.62 4.09 14.41
N ASP A 224 18.05 3.16 15.26
CA ASP A 224 17.14 2.49 16.22
C ASP A 224 16.88 3.42 17.40
N ALA A 225 15.82 4.22 17.27
CA ALA A 225 15.39 5.14 18.30
C ALA A 225 13.91 5.51 18.12
N GLU A 226 13.30 6.04 19.18
CA GLU A 226 11.99 6.68 19.13
C GLU A 226 12.15 8.17 18.87
N VAL A 227 11.36 8.71 17.93
CA VAL A 227 11.27 10.15 17.71
C VAL A 227 10.39 10.76 18.77
N SER A 228 10.93 11.75 19.51
CA SER A 228 10.20 12.42 20.59
C SER A 228 9.77 13.85 20.26
N GLY A 229 10.21 14.40 19.14
CA GLY A 229 9.80 15.73 18.68
C GLY A 229 10.63 16.23 17.51
N LEU A 230 10.13 17.29 16.91
CA LEU A 230 10.79 18.06 15.86
C LEU A 230 10.76 19.54 16.21
N ARG A 231 11.75 20.30 15.71
CA ARG A 231 11.75 21.75 15.79
C ARG A 231 12.48 22.36 14.59
N VAL A 232 12.13 23.60 14.29
CA VAL A 232 12.87 24.41 13.31
C VAL A 232 14.13 24.97 13.99
N VAL A 233 15.28 24.84 13.32
CA VAL A 233 16.56 25.40 13.74
C VAL A 233 17.17 26.14 12.56
N SER A 234 17.13 27.46 12.61
CA SER A 234 17.50 28.32 11.46
C SER A 234 16.66 28.00 10.23
N GLU A 235 17.28 27.50 9.17
CA GLU A 235 16.61 27.13 7.90
C GLU A 235 16.37 25.63 7.76
N THR A 236 16.67 24.86 8.81
CA THR A 236 16.58 23.39 8.80
C THR A 236 15.63 22.87 9.88
N LEU A 237 15.41 21.57 9.88
CA LEU A 237 14.69 20.84 10.93
C LEU A 237 15.68 20.06 11.79
N GLU A 238 15.40 19.96 13.06
CA GLU A 238 16.05 19.03 13.97
C GLU A 238 15.05 17.99 14.43
N VAL A 239 15.35 16.71 14.17
CA VAL A 239 14.55 15.54 14.63
C VAL A 239 15.22 14.96 15.88
N LYS A 240 14.52 14.97 17.01
CA LYS A 240 15.00 14.38 18.25
C LYS A 240 14.66 12.88 18.28
N ALA A 241 15.70 12.05 18.20
CA ALA A 241 15.63 10.60 18.12
C ALA A 241 16.44 9.96 19.28
N GLY A 242 15.76 9.54 20.35
CA GLY A 242 16.42 9.11 21.58
C GLY A 242 17.32 10.19 22.15
N ASN A 243 18.62 9.92 22.26
CA ASN A 243 19.65 10.87 22.70
C ASN A 243 20.35 11.64 21.55
N ARG A 244 19.91 11.43 20.31
CA ARG A 244 20.46 12.09 19.12
C ARG A 244 19.57 13.25 18.69
N ALA A 245 20.18 14.31 18.16
CA ALA A 245 19.54 15.37 17.41
C ALA A 245 20.02 15.26 15.95
N ILE A 246 19.10 15.01 15.02
CA ILE A 246 19.43 14.80 13.61
C ILE A 246 18.96 16.01 12.82
N GLU A 247 19.91 16.74 12.25
CA GLU A 247 19.63 17.88 11.37
C GLU A 247 19.22 17.39 9.99
N THR A 248 18.16 17.96 9.43
CA THR A 248 17.61 17.58 8.12
C THR A 248 16.92 18.76 7.45
N ASP A 249 16.80 18.70 6.12
CA ASP A 249 16.06 19.70 5.34
C ASP A 249 14.59 19.29 5.20
N LEU A 250 14.28 17.99 5.34
CA LEU A 250 12.93 17.45 5.26
C LEU A 250 12.78 16.28 6.23
N ALA A 251 11.68 16.28 6.98
CA ALA A 251 11.26 15.14 7.79
C ALA A 251 9.95 14.57 7.24
N VAL A 252 9.92 13.28 6.92
CA VAL A 252 8.79 12.60 6.27
C VAL A 252 8.12 11.63 7.24
N HIS A 253 6.80 11.73 7.37
CA HIS A 253 5.98 10.83 8.16
C HIS A 253 5.84 9.47 7.46
N ALA A 254 6.38 8.42 8.07
CA ALA A 254 6.32 7.03 7.61
C ALA A 254 5.94 6.05 8.74
N ALA A 255 5.36 6.55 9.85
CA ALA A 255 5.06 5.79 11.07
C ALA A 255 3.66 5.14 11.08
N GLY A 256 3.10 4.90 9.89
CA GLY A 256 1.84 4.18 9.71
C GLY A 256 0.65 5.06 9.40
N ARG A 257 -0.47 4.40 9.10
CA ARG A 257 -1.73 5.03 8.70
C ARG A 257 -2.90 4.44 9.49
N VAL A 258 -3.96 5.20 9.62
CA VAL A 258 -5.21 4.80 10.30
C VAL A 258 -6.42 5.14 9.43
N PRO A 259 -7.57 4.47 9.61
CA PRO A 259 -8.80 4.80 8.87
C PRO A 259 -9.16 6.29 8.96
N ALA A 260 -9.49 6.90 7.84
CA ALA A 260 -9.80 8.33 7.75
C ALA A 260 -11.27 8.62 8.11
N LEU A 261 -11.64 8.48 9.37
CA LEU A 261 -13.02 8.57 9.86
C LEU A 261 -13.36 9.89 10.55
N GLY A 262 -12.35 10.65 10.99
CA GLY A 262 -12.53 11.78 11.91
C GLY A 262 -13.37 12.95 11.39
N LYS A 263 -13.68 13.00 10.08
CA LYS A 263 -14.49 14.07 9.48
C LYS A 263 -15.95 13.70 9.26
N LEU A 264 -16.36 12.43 9.53
CA LEU A 264 -17.64 11.87 9.11
C LEU A 264 -18.82 12.13 10.05
N ASP A 265 -18.58 12.48 11.33
CA ASP A 265 -19.63 12.51 12.37
C ASP A 265 -20.41 11.18 12.44
N LEU A 266 -19.68 10.11 12.81
CA LEU A 266 -20.22 8.73 12.82
C LEU A 266 -21.41 8.58 13.80
N GLU A 267 -21.42 9.34 14.90
CA GLU A 267 -22.48 9.30 15.92
C GLU A 267 -23.81 9.76 15.32
N ALA A 268 -23.83 10.88 14.59
CA ALA A 268 -25.03 11.36 13.90
C ALA A 268 -25.56 10.33 12.88
N GLY A 269 -24.66 9.60 12.24
CA GLY A 269 -24.98 8.51 11.31
C GLY A 269 -25.43 7.21 11.98
N ASN A 270 -25.44 7.12 13.31
CA ASN A 270 -25.61 5.85 14.05
C ASN A 270 -24.63 4.77 13.58
N VAL A 271 -23.35 5.13 13.33
CA VAL A 271 -22.30 4.23 12.88
C VAL A 271 -21.32 3.97 14.02
N ALA A 272 -21.39 2.79 14.60
CA ALA A 272 -20.56 2.43 15.74
C ALA A 272 -19.09 2.27 15.35
N SER A 273 -18.21 2.82 16.19
CA SER A 273 -16.77 2.69 16.07
C SER A 273 -16.11 2.48 17.43
N HIS A 274 -14.94 1.85 17.43
CA HIS A 274 -14.16 1.63 18.65
C HIS A 274 -12.67 1.80 18.34
N HIS A 275 -11.96 2.59 19.14
CA HIS A 275 -10.54 2.89 18.94
C HIS A 275 -10.17 3.29 17.49
N GLY A 276 -11.00 4.18 16.87
CA GLY A 276 -10.75 4.66 15.52
C GLY A 276 -11.01 3.64 14.41
N ARG A 277 -11.71 2.54 14.69
CA ARG A 277 -12.13 1.52 13.71
C ARG A 277 -13.63 1.35 13.71
N LEU A 278 -14.21 1.14 12.54
CA LEU A 278 -15.63 0.85 12.40
C LEU A 278 -15.95 -0.55 12.95
N LEU A 279 -17.09 -0.69 13.65
CA LEU A 279 -17.63 -1.98 14.06
C LEU A 279 -18.47 -2.53 12.91
N LEU A 280 -17.89 -3.48 12.16
CA LEU A 280 -18.48 -4.06 10.97
C LEU A 280 -18.81 -5.54 11.16
N THR A 281 -19.89 -5.99 10.52
CA THR A 281 -20.20 -7.41 10.34
C THR A 281 -19.16 -8.08 9.41
N ALA A 282 -19.27 -9.38 9.22
CA ALA A 282 -18.43 -10.11 8.25
C ALA A 282 -18.66 -9.63 6.80
N GLN A 283 -19.83 -9.10 6.48
CA GLN A 283 -20.21 -8.57 5.16
C GLN A 283 -19.81 -7.10 4.96
N LEU A 284 -18.96 -6.54 5.82
CA LEU A 284 -18.50 -5.14 5.80
C LEU A 284 -19.61 -4.12 6.05
N ARG A 285 -20.75 -4.51 6.60
CA ARG A 285 -21.88 -3.65 7.00
C ARG A 285 -21.68 -3.16 8.44
N SER A 286 -22.06 -1.92 8.72
CA SER A 286 -22.07 -1.40 10.10
C SER A 286 -22.96 -2.24 11.01
N GLN A 287 -22.47 -2.52 12.23
CA GLN A 287 -23.25 -3.30 13.22
C GLN A 287 -24.43 -2.51 13.81
N SER A 288 -24.42 -1.18 13.68
CA SER A 288 -25.42 -0.29 14.28
C SER A 288 -26.30 0.44 13.27
N ASN A 289 -25.92 0.44 11.98
CA ASN A 289 -26.68 1.04 10.89
C ASN A 289 -26.61 0.13 9.66
N ASP A 290 -27.72 -0.57 9.37
CA ASP A 290 -27.83 -1.55 8.29
C ASP A 290 -27.72 -0.96 6.88
N LYS A 291 -27.87 0.37 6.75
CA LYS A 291 -27.71 1.10 5.48
C LYS A 291 -26.27 1.50 5.18
N VAL A 292 -25.34 1.37 6.14
CA VAL A 292 -23.98 1.84 6.02
C VAL A 292 -22.99 0.69 5.92
N PHE A 293 -22.16 0.72 4.89
CA PHE A 293 -21.07 -0.21 4.63
C PHE A 293 -19.72 0.50 4.64
N ALA A 294 -18.63 -0.26 4.71
CA ALA A 294 -17.29 0.28 4.54
C ALA A 294 -16.42 -0.66 3.68
N ALA A 295 -15.46 -0.11 2.95
CA ALA A 295 -14.54 -0.89 2.12
C ALA A 295 -13.13 -0.30 2.09
N GLY A 296 -12.13 -1.14 1.80
CA GLY A 296 -10.73 -0.77 1.72
C GLY A 296 -10.16 -0.33 3.07
N ASP A 297 -9.21 0.62 3.04
CA ASP A 297 -8.48 1.06 4.24
C ASP A 297 -9.40 1.63 5.32
N ALA A 298 -10.55 2.19 4.94
CA ALA A 298 -11.54 2.70 5.89
C ALA A 298 -12.22 1.56 6.69
N ALA A 299 -12.43 0.40 6.09
CA ALA A 299 -12.97 -0.79 6.74
C ALA A 299 -11.93 -1.46 7.66
N ALA A 300 -10.66 -1.40 7.30
CA ALA A 300 -9.51 -1.96 8.04
C ALA A 300 -9.71 -3.44 8.44
N LYS A 301 -10.32 -4.25 7.55
CA LYS A 301 -10.55 -5.69 7.74
C LYS A 301 -9.48 -6.53 7.08
N GLY A 302 -9.09 -6.21 5.84
CA GLY A 302 -7.99 -6.85 5.11
C GLY A 302 -6.73 -6.00 5.06
N PRO A 303 -5.69 -6.48 4.38
CA PRO A 303 -4.48 -5.70 4.11
C PRO A 303 -4.80 -4.37 3.40
N PRO A 304 -4.12 -3.25 3.72
CA PRO A 304 -4.37 -1.94 3.11
C PRO A 304 -3.77 -1.86 1.70
N LEU A 305 -4.38 -2.59 0.76
CA LEU A 305 -3.91 -2.76 -0.62
C LEU A 305 -5.04 -2.47 -1.61
N THR A 306 -4.69 -1.94 -2.77
CA THR A 306 -5.64 -1.61 -3.84
C THR A 306 -6.50 -2.81 -4.29
N PRO A 307 -5.95 -4.04 -4.50
CA PRO A 307 -6.76 -5.22 -4.82
C PRO A 307 -7.79 -5.55 -3.75
N VAL A 308 -7.42 -5.39 -2.47
CA VAL A 308 -8.33 -5.61 -1.34
C VAL A 308 -9.47 -4.59 -1.35
N SER A 309 -9.17 -3.31 -1.59
CA SER A 309 -10.21 -2.28 -1.73
C SER A 309 -11.21 -2.61 -2.84
N SER A 310 -10.74 -3.13 -3.98
CA SER A 310 -11.60 -3.57 -5.08
C SER A 310 -12.43 -4.80 -4.72
N HIS A 311 -11.84 -5.74 -3.98
CA HIS A 311 -12.51 -6.95 -3.51
C HIS A 311 -13.62 -6.63 -2.52
N ASP A 312 -13.33 -5.83 -1.50
CA ASP A 312 -14.30 -5.37 -0.51
C ASP A 312 -15.50 -4.68 -1.17
N ALA A 313 -15.22 -3.77 -2.11
CA ALA A 313 -16.27 -3.07 -2.84
C ALA A 313 -17.21 -4.01 -3.61
N LYS A 314 -16.67 -5.09 -4.19
CA LYS A 314 -17.49 -6.12 -4.87
C LYS A 314 -18.38 -6.85 -3.87
N VAL A 315 -17.83 -7.23 -2.71
CA VAL A 315 -18.60 -7.89 -1.63
C VAL A 315 -19.72 -6.99 -1.16
N VAL A 316 -19.46 -5.71 -0.92
CA VAL A 316 -20.47 -4.73 -0.50
C VAL A 316 -21.58 -4.61 -1.55
N VAL A 317 -21.25 -4.46 -2.82
CA VAL A 317 -22.24 -4.32 -3.91
C VAL A 317 -23.12 -5.58 -4.02
N GLU A 318 -22.51 -6.75 -3.98
CA GLU A 318 -23.23 -8.02 -4.03
C GLU A 318 -24.16 -8.19 -2.79
N SER A 319 -23.69 -7.79 -1.59
CA SER A 319 -24.54 -7.81 -0.38
C SER A 319 -25.73 -6.85 -0.47
N ILE A 320 -25.61 -5.71 -1.18
CA ILE A 320 -26.71 -4.75 -1.36
C ILE A 320 -27.70 -5.20 -2.46
N LEU A 321 -27.20 -5.79 -3.56
CA LEU A 321 -28.03 -6.12 -4.71
C LEU A 321 -28.76 -7.46 -4.57
N ASP A 322 -28.07 -8.45 -3.95
CA ASP A 322 -28.52 -9.85 -3.91
C ASP A 322 -29.04 -10.24 -2.52
N ASP A 323 -29.00 -9.34 -1.53
CA ASP A 323 -29.25 -9.60 -0.10
C ASP A 323 -28.47 -10.83 0.43
N GLY A 324 -27.24 -10.99 -0.08
CA GLY A 324 -26.41 -12.18 0.13
C GLY A 324 -25.49 -12.09 1.36
N ASP A 325 -25.14 -13.24 1.91
CA ASP A 325 -24.22 -13.40 3.06
C ASP A 325 -22.73 -13.45 2.65
N ARG A 326 -22.38 -12.88 1.50
CA ARG A 326 -21.02 -12.97 1.00
C ARG A 326 -20.04 -12.18 1.88
N THR A 327 -18.93 -12.83 2.22
CA THR A 327 -17.85 -12.24 3.02
C THR A 327 -16.58 -12.10 2.19
N PRO A 328 -15.73 -11.09 2.48
CA PRO A 328 -14.44 -10.99 1.82
C PRO A 328 -13.54 -12.16 2.21
N ASN A 329 -12.79 -12.65 1.23
CA ASN A 329 -11.73 -13.63 1.45
C ASN A 329 -10.39 -13.00 1.09
N TYR A 330 -9.48 -12.93 2.06
CA TYR A 330 -8.15 -12.32 1.94
C TYR A 330 -7.02 -13.35 1.81
N ASP A 331 -7.32 -14.65 1.66
CA ASP A 331 -6.30 -15.67 1.48
C ASP A 331 -5.53 -15.44 0.19
N GLY A 332 -4.23 -15.62 0.24
CA GLY A 332 -3.36 -15.51 -0.91
C GLY A 332 -3.22 -14.09 -1.50
N VAL A 333 -3.48 -13.03 -0.72
CA VAL A 333 -3.26 -11.65 -1.16
C VAL A 333 -1.78 -11.30 -1.01
N PRO A 334 -1.04 -11.09 -2.11
CA PRO A 334 0.38 -10.74 -2.04
C PRO A 334 0.59 -9.27 -1.70
N SER A 335 1.73 -8.99 -1.06
CA SER A 335 2.24 -7.66 -0.81
C SER A 335 3.66 -7.55 -1.38
N ALA A 336 3.91 -6.50 -2.16
CA ALA A 336 5.23 -6.19 -2.68
C ALA A 336 5.78 -4.89 -2.06
N LEU A 337 7.09 -4.88 -1.86
CA LEU A 337 7.89 -3.75 -1.43
C LEU A 337 8.80 -3.37 -2.61
N PHE A 338 8.63 -2.17 -3.12
CA PHE A 338 9.31 -1.70 -4.31
C PHE A 338 10.62 -0.95 -3.98
N THR A 339 11.52 -1.65 -3.30
CA THR A 339 12.93 -1.30 -3.16
C THR A 339 13.74 -1.85 -4.33
N ASP A 340 15.02 -1.61 -4.43
CA ASP A 340 15.92 -2.32 -5.34
C ASP A 340 16.99 -3.09 -4.53
N PRO A 341 16.93 -4.44 -4.53
CA PRO A 341 15.91 -5.26 -5.19
C PRO A 341 14.55 -5.20 -4.48
N PRO A 342 13.45 -5.56 -5.18
CA PRO A 342 12.14 -5.68 -4.55
C PRO A 342 12.09 -6.85 -3.56
N ALA A 343 11.21 -6.73 -2.55
CA ALA A 343 10.84 -7.83 -1.69
C ALA A 343 9.33 -8.06 -1.74
N ALA A 344 8.88 -9.29 -1.51
CA ALA A 344 7.47 -9.61 -1.55
C ALA A 344 7.10 -10.69 -0.53
N ARG A 345 5.83 -10.72 -0.15
CA ARG A 345 5.28 -11.76 0.73
C ARG A 345 3.86 -12.11 0.34
N VAL A 346 3.46 -13.33 0.65
CA VAL A 346 2.08 -13.80 0.62
C VAL A 346 1.86 -14.86 1.69
N GLY A 347 0.67 -14.95 2.24
CA GLY A 347 0.33 -15.92 3.29
C GLY A 347 0.96 -15.58 4.64
N MET A 348 1.15 -16.60 5.46
CA MET A 348 1.58 -16.49 6.86
C MET A 348 3.08 -16.24 6.99
N LEU A 349 3.48 -15.44 7.97
CA LEU A 349 4.84 -15.42 8.48
C LEU A 349 5.14 -16.73 9.22
N GLU A 350 6.41 -17.10 9.33
CA GLU A 350 6.82 -18.28 10.09
C GLU A 350 6.35 -18.19 11.57
N SER A 351 6.43 -17.02 12.18
CA SER A 351 5.95 -16.80 13.56
C SER A 351 4.45 -17.01 13.68
N GLU A 352 3.66 -16.53 12.71
CA GLU A 352 2.20 -16.70 12.68
C GLU A 352 1.81 -18.17 12.52
N ALA A 353 2.49 -18.92 11.66
CA ALA A 353 2.25 -20.35 11.48
C ALA A 353 2.61 -21.16 12.75
N ARG A 354 3.71 -20.80 13.44
CA ARG A 354 4.10 -21.42 14.73
C ARG A 354 3.10 -21.09 15.83
N GLU A 355 2.66 -19.84 15.96
CA GLU A 355 1.65 -19.42 16.94
C GLU A 355 0.30 -20.10 16.71
N ALA A 356 -0.05 -20.39 15.44
CA ALA A 356 -1.23 -21.16 15.09
C ALA A 356 -1.09 -22.68 15.37
N GLY A 357 0.08 -23.15 15.79
CA GLY A 357 0.35 -24.55 16.09
C GLY A 357 0.41 -25.46 14.85
N LEU A 358 0.67 -24.89 13.68
CA LEU A 358 0.79 -25.64 12.43
C LEU A 358 2.14 -26.38 12.37
N GLU A 359 2.12 -27.59 11.80
CA GLU A 359 3.33 -28.34 11.49
C GLU A 359 3.71 -28.11 10.01
N PHE A 360 4.92 -27.63 9.78
CA PHE A 360 5.36 -27.27 8.43
C PHE A 360 6.88 -27.37 8.29
N ASN A 361 7.32 -27.53 7.04
CA ASN A 361 8.71 -27.40 6.64
C ASN A 361 8.99 -25.97 6.19
N VAL A 362 10.21 -25.50 6.45
CA VAL A 362 10.73 -24.20 6.00
C VAL A 362 11.78 -24.43 4.94
N ASN A 363 11.50 -24.00 3.70
CA ASN A 363 12.45 -23.98 2.61
C ASN A 363 12.95 -22.55 2.46
N ALA A 364 14.17 -22.28 2.88
CA ALA A 364 14.74 -20.94 2.89
C ALA A 364 16.19 -20.91 2.45
N GLY A 365 16.57 -19.88 1.73
CA GLY A 365 17.96 -19.67 1.32
C GLY A 365 18.17 -18.36 0.58
N SER A 366 19.44 -17.93 0.61
CA SER A 366 19.93 -16.80 -0.19
C SER A 366 20.82 -17.35 -1.31
N HIS A 367 20.43 -17.13 -2.56
CA HIS A 367 20.98 -17.79 -3.75
C HIS A 367 21.38 -16.80 -4.85
N PRO A 368 22.27 -15.82 -4.59
CA PRO A 368 22.75 -14.89 -5.61
C PRO A 368 23.51 -15.60 -6.75
N GLU A 369 23.90 -16.87 -6.56
CA GLU A 369 24.54 -17.72 -7.56
C GLU A 369 23.56 -18.32 -8.57
N TRP A 370 22.24 -18.29 -8.32
CA TRP A 370 21.27 -18.82 -9.29
C TRP A 370 21.27 -17.99 -10.58
N PHE A 371 20.94 -18.64 -11.69
CA PHE A 371 21.02 -18.03 -13.02
C PHE A 371 20.18 -16.74 -13.11
N SER A 372 18.98 -16.74 -12.53
CA SER A 372 18.06 -15.59 -12.54
C SER A 372 18.69 -14.35 -11.91
N ALA A 373 19.47 -14.49 -10.82
CA ALA A 373 20.20 -13.41 -10.19
C ALA A 373 21.50 -13.05 -10.94
N ARG A 374 22.31 -14.07 -11.28
CA ARG A 374 23.62 -13.89 -11.90
C ARG A 374 23.56 -13.17 -13.25
N ARG A 375 22.57 -13.47 -14.10
CA ARG A 375 22.41 -12.82 -15.41
C ARG A 375 22.20 -11.30 -15.30
N LEU A 376 21.66 -10.84 -14.17
CA LEU A 376 21.43 -9.41 -13.85
C LEU A 376 22.53 -8.82 -12.99
N ASN A 377 23.57 -9.61 -12.64
CA ASN A 377 24.59 -9.22 -11.66
C ASN A 377 23.98 -8.77 -10.33
N ALA A 378 22.85 -9.36 -9.93
CA ALA A 378 22.19 -9.11 -8.66
C ALA A 378 22.94 -9.84 -7.53
N ARG A 379 23.10 -9.17 -6.38
CA ARG A 379 23.82 -9.70 -5.20
C ARG A 379 22.87 -10.25 -4.14
N ILE A 380 21.60 -9.88 -4.23
CA ILE A 380 20.54 -10.26 -3.30
C ILE A 380 19.50 -11.05 -4.10
N TYR A 381 19.30 -12.30 -3.71
CA TYR A 381 18.25 -13.18 -4.25
C TYR A 381 17.97 -14.25 -3.20
N GLY A 382 16.80 -14.22 -2.59
CA GLY A 382 16.48 -15.13 -1.50
C GLY A 382 14.98 -15.43 -1.42
N HIS A 383 14.70 -16.57 -0.82
CA HIS A 383 13.33 -17.01 -0.60
C HIS A 383 13.17 -17.69 0.76
N LYS A 384 11.96 -17.70 1.26
CA LYS A 384 11.51 -18.51 2.40
C LYS A 384 10.07 -18.92 2.13
N VAL A 385 9.85 -20.22 1.96
CA VAL A 385 8.54 -20.80 1.69
C VAL A 385 8.19 -21.78 2.80
N LEU A 386 6.97 -21.65 3.33
CA LEU A 386 6.41 -22.51 4.36
C LEU A 386 5.48 -23.53 3.72
N VAL A 387 5.76 -24.81 3.88
CA VAL A 387 4.98 -25.92 3.32
C VAL A 387 4.41 -26.77 4.44
N GLU A 388 3.09 -26.86 4.53
CA GLU A 388 2.38 -27.61 5.56
C GLU A 388 2.67 -29.12 5.47
N ASN A 389 2.97 -29.74 6.62
CA ASN A 389 3.19 -31.17 6.67
C ASN A 389 1.88 -31.94 6.40
N GLY A 390 1.99 -33.02 5.65
CA GLY A 390 0.86 -33.89 5.34
C GLY A 390 0.01 -33.44 4.15
N THR A 391 -0.35 -32.17 4.06
CA THR A 391 -1.13 -31.60 2.94
C THR A 391 -0.27 -31.09 1.79
N ASN A 392 0.99 -30.74 2.05
CA ASN A 392 1.91 -30.04 1.15
C ASN A 392 1.37 -28.68 0.64
N HIS A 393 0.37 -28.09 1.29
CA HIS A 393 -0.12 -26.76 0.94
C HIS A 393 0.91 -25.68 1.29
N ILE A 394 0.94 -24.62 0.49
CA ILE A 394 1.76 -23.46 0.76
C ILE A 394 1.07 -22.59 1.82
N LEU A 395 1.69 -22.44 3.00
CA LEU A 395 1.20 -21.56 4.07
C LEU A 395 1.64 -20.11 3.88
N GLY A 396 2.85 -19.91 3.37
CA GLY A 396 3.41 -18.59 3.13
C GLY A 396 4.63 -18.65 2.23
N ALA A 397 4.86 -17.56 1.51
CA ALA A 397 6.05 -17.37 0.69
C ALA A 397 6.56 -15.93 0.81
N HIS A 398 7.86 -15.80 1.02
CA HIS A 398 8.57 -14.55 1.25
C HIS A 398 9.79 -14.52 0.35
N LEU A 399 9.92 -13.46 -0.45
CA LEU A 399 10.90 -13.37 -1.52
C LEU A 399 11.66 -12.04 -1.45
N VAL A 400 12.91 -12.03 -1.86
CA VAL A 400 13.71 -10.83 -2.10
C VAL A 400 14.63 -11.06 -3.29
N GLY A 401 14.68 -10.10 -4.18
CA GLY A 401 15.53 -10.18 -5.38
C GLY A 401 14.81 -9.68 -6.63
N PRO A 402 15.49 -9.62 -7.76
CA PRO A 402 14.86 -9.29 -9.04
C PRO A 402 13.60 -10.11 -9.29
N ASP A 403 12.55 -9.47 -9.78
CA ASP A 403 11.26 -10.06 -10.12
C ASP A 403 10.48 -10.68 -8.92
N ALA A 404 10.88 -10.41 -7.65
CA ALA A 404 10.19 -10.95 -6.48
C ALA A 404 8.72 -10.48 -6.40
N ASP A 405 8.43 -9.26 -6.83
CA ASP A 405 7.11 -8.64 -6.91
C ASP A 405 6.18 -9.33 -7.93
N GLU A 406 6.74 -9.91 -8.99
CA GLU A 406 5.99 -10.72 -9.97
C GLU A 406 5.92 -12.20 -9.55
N LEU A 407 7.03 -12.77 -9.09
CA LEU A 407 7.12 -14.18 -8.71
C LEU A 407 6.17 -14.53 -7.54
N VAL A 408 5.97 -13.63 -6.60
CA VAL A 408 5.07 -13.84 -5.45
C VAL A 408 3.63 -14.16 -5.86
N ASN A 409 3.19 -13.72 -7.05
CA ASN A 409 1.84 -14.00 -7.56
C ASN A 409 1.61 -15.50 -7.82
N ILE A 410 2.64 -16.28 -8.15
CA ILE A 410 2.53 -17.74 -8.28
C ILE A 410 2.14 -18.36 -6.94
N PHE A 411 2.82 -17.97 -5.88
CA PHE A 411 2.50 -18.43 -4.52
C PHE A 411 1.16 -17.91 -4.03
N GLY A 412 0.76 -16.68 -4.43
CA GLY A 412 -0.56 -16.13 -4.17
C GLY A 412 -1.67 -17.00 -4.81
N LEU A 413 -1.50 -17.40 -6.06
CA LEU A 413 -2.41 -18.33 -6.74
C LEU A 413 -2.43 -19.70 -6.06
N ALA A 414 -1.27 -20.21 -5.66
CA ALA A 414 -1.17 -21.50 -4.97
C ALA A 414 -1.98 -21.49 -3.66
N ILE A 415 -1.77 -20.52 -2.79
CA ILE A 415 -2.51 -20.37 -1.53
C ILE A 415 -4.01 -20.20 -1.81
N ARG A 416 -4.37 -19.31 -2.75
CA ARG A 416 -5.77 -18.99 -3.05
C ARG A 416 -6.58 -20.18 -3.54
N HIS A 417 -5.95 -21.08 -4.28
CA HIS A 417 -6.60 -22.23 -4.92
C HIS A 417 -6.22 -23.58 -4.30
N GLY A 418 -5.48 -23.57 -3.18
CA GLY A 418 -5.07 -24.78 -2.48
C GLY A 418 -4.12 -25.66 -3.31
N LEU A 419 -3.27 -25.06 -4.14
CA LEU A 419 -2.23 -25.81 -4.84
C LEU A 419 -1.12 -26.20 -3.87
N THR A 420 -0.55 -27.38 -4.11
CA THR A 420 0.50 -27.96 -3.28
C THR A 420 1.91 -27.59 -3.79
N ALA A 421 2.92 -27.86 -2.97
CA ALA A 421 4.31 -27.78 -3.39
C ALA A 421 4.60 -28.70 -4.60
N ASP A 422 3.97 -29.87 -4.64
CA ASP A 422 4.12 -30.82 -5.74
C ASP A 422 3.50 -30.30 -7.04
N ASP A 423 2.37 -29.58 -6.97
CA ASP A 423 1.78 -28.91 -8.13
C ASP A 423 2.73 -27.84 -8.70
N ILE A 424 3.38 -27.06 -7.84
CA ILE A 424 4.38 -26.07 -8.28
C ILE A 424 5.58 -26.77 -8.92
N LYS A 425 6.13 -27.83 -8.30
CA LYS A 425 7.28 -28.60 -8.83
C LYS A 425 7.01 -29.25 -10.19
N SER A 426 5.79 -29.77 -10.38
CA SER A 426 5.40 -30.45 -11.61
C SER A 426 5.02 -29.49 -12.74
N THR A 427 4.80 -28.19 -12.41
CA THR A 427 4.45 -27.17 -13.40
C THR A 427 5.66 -26.80 -14.25
N MET A 428 5.49 -26.81 -15.58
CA MET A 428 6.51 -26.37 -16.53
C MET A 428 6.43 -24.85 -16.71
N PHE A 429 7.30 -24.13 -16.02
CA PHE A 429 7.44 -22.69 -16.19
C PHE A 429 8.30 -22.33 -17.40
N ALA A 430 8.13 -21.14 -17.95
CA ALA A 430 8.99 -20.63 -18.99
C ALA A 430 10.43 -20.51 -18.49
N TYR A 431 11.39 -21.06 -19.29
CA TYR A 431 12.81 -21.01 -18.94
C TYR A 431 13.61 -20.23 -20.01
N PRO A 432 14.57 -19.39 -19.64
CA PRO A 432 14.98 -19.02 -18.26
C PRO A 432 14.24 -17.76 -17.77
N THR A 433 13.48 -17.87 -16.68
CA THR A 433 12.76 -16.77 -16.01
C THR A 433 12.82 -16.96 -14.49
N ALA A 434 12.54 -15.92 -13.71
CA ALA A 434 12.42 -16.06 -12.25
C ALA A 434 11.33 -17.07 -11.85
N ALA A 435 10.25 -17.18 -12.63
CA ALA A 435 9.19 -18.15 -12.38
C ALA A 435 9.70 -19.60 -12.42
N SER A 436 10.74 -19.91 -13.24
CA SER A 436 11.33 -21.26 -13.30
C SER A 436 12.05 -21.66 -12.01
N ASP A 437 12.37 -20.71 -11.14
CA ASP A 437 12.99 -20.98 -9.83
C ASP A 437 11.96 -21.42 -8.78
N ALA A 438 10.65 -21.18 -8.99
CA ALA A 438 9.59 -21.46 -8.02
C ALA A 438 9.59 -22.95 -7.58
N GLY A 439 9.86 -23.88 -8.49
CA GLY A 439 9.95 -25.30 -8.19
C GLY A 439 11.08 -25.66 -7.21
N TYR A 440 12.18 -24.91 -7.24
CA TYR A 440 13.31 -25.11 -6.32
C TYR A 440 13.04 -24.44 -4.94
N MET A 441 12.17 -23.43 -4.90
CA MET A 441 11.85 -22.70 -3.67
C MET A 441 10.91 -23.46 -2.73
N VAL A 442 10.19 -24.46 -3.23
CA VAL A 442 9.25 -25.25 -2.42
C VAL A 442 9.86 -26.54 -1.85
N GLY A 443 11.17 -26.77 -2.03
CA GLY A 443 11.94 -27.88 -1.43
C GLY A 443 12.05 -29.17 -2.24
#